data_cacbcf5289d8a81f9e6132ff6c01b162
#
_entry.id   cacbcf5289d8a81f9e6132ff6c01b162
#
_cell.length_a   1.000
_cell.length_b   1.000
_cell.length_c   1.000
_cell.angle_alpha   90.00
_cell.angle_beta   90.00
_cell.angle_gamma   90.00
#
_symmetry.space_group_name_H-M   'P 1'
#
loop_
_entity.id
_entity.type
_entity.pdbx_description
1 polymer ?
#
loop_
_entity_poly.entity_id
_entity_poly.type
_entity_poly.pdbx_seq_one_letter_code
_entity_poly.pdbx_strand_id
1 'polypeptide(L)'
;MCVLAFAWNVHPQWRLLLVGNRDELHARPSAPLACWPDAPGVIAGRDLEAGGTWMGVRPPGRAAVVTNMRDPRLPHDGLSRGRLVTDFLCGADGLGAHVKELATSAARYRPFNLLLFDRGEAYFASNAPEVREHAIAAGVYGLSNGGLDAPWPKLARATAALRDWLGAGKVGFADLLDAFADDTIAPDAALPDTGVGIDRERQLSPVFVRGARYGTRATTLIALDCDGGGCIIERRFGPSGVAQGETTLRFGSGA
;
A
#
# COMPACT_ATOMS: atom_id res chain seq x y z
N MET A 1 -8.77 -0.61 5.63
CA MET A 1 -8.14 0.71 5.45
C MET A 1 -6.64 0.53 5.48
N CYS A 2 -5.83 1.45 4.96
CA CYS A 2 -4.38 1.27 4.87
C CYS A 2 -3.65 2.59 5.13
N VAL A 3 -2.39 2.51 5.49
CA VAL A 3 -1.45 3.64 5.48
C VAL A 3 -0.15 3.14 4.89
N LEU A 4 0.51 3.94 4.09
CA LEU A 4 1.82 3.63 3.54
C LEU A 4 2.66 4.89 3.37
N ALA A 5 3.97 4.71 3.37
CA ALA A 5 4.95 5.69 2.93
C ALA A 5 5.82 5.06 1.85
N PHE A 6 6.27 5.86 0.90
CA PHE A 6 7.19 5.39 -0.13
C PHE A 6 8.20 6.47 -0.53
N ALA A 7 9.40 6.01 -0.88
CA ALA A 7 10.48 6.79 -1.45
C ALA A 7 10.66 6.35 -2.89
N TRP A 8 10.59 7.30 -3.82
CA TRP A 8 10.73 7.07 -5.25
C TRP A 8 11.93 7.83 -5.80
N ASN A 9 12.90 7.11 -6.39
CA ASN A 9 14.12 7.68 -7.02
C ASN A 9 14.90 8.66 -6.11
N VAL A 10 14.97 8.42 -4.79
CA VAL A 10 15.70 9.28 -3.82
C VAL A 10 16.75 8.52 -3.01
N HIS A 11 16.89 7.21 -3.22
CA HIS A 11 17.89 6.40 -2.54
C HIS A 11 18.88 5.81 -3.55
N PRO A 12 20.20 5.76 -3.25
CA PRO A 12 21.21 5.33 -4.24
C PRO A 12 21.06 3.87 -4.67
N GLN A 13 20.54 2.99 -3.80
CA GLN A 13 20.37 1.57 -4.08
C GLN A 13 18.93 1.23 -4.49
N TRP A 14 17.94 1.89 -3.90
CA TRP A 14 16.53 1.54 -4.06
C TRP A 14 15.81 2.56 -4.91
N ARG A 15 15.36 2.16 -6.09
CA ARG A 15 14.47 2.97 -6.93
C ARG A 15 13.13 3.19 -6.24
N LEU A 16 12.57 2.12 -5.67
CA LEU A 16 11.37 2.17 -4.86
C LEU A 16 11.65 1.54 -3.50
N LEU A 17 11.36 2.28 -2.44
CA LEU A 17 11.19 1.74 -1.11
C LEU A 17 9.79 2.11 -0.63
N LEU A 18 8.94 1.12 -0.42
CA LEU A 18 7.55 1.29 -0.01
C LEU A 18 7.28 0.42 1.20
N VAL A 19 6.65 0.98 2.23
CA VAL A 19 6.22 0.25 3.42
C VAL A 19 4.81 0.67 3.80
N GLY A 20 3.96 -0.29 4.16
CA GLY A 20 2.57 0.02 4.48
C GLY A 20 1.86 -1.05 5.29
N ASN A 21 0.83 -0.61 6.01
CA ASN A 21 -0.07 -1.46 6.78
C ASN A 21 -1.39 -1.66 6.04
N ARG A 22 -1.86 -2.91 6.02
CA ARG A 22 -3.21 -3.28 5.60
C ARG A 22 -4.09 -3.46 6.83
N ASP A 23 -5.07 -2.58 6.99
CA ASP A 23 -6.07 -2.70 8.05
C ASP A 23 -7.35 -3.30 7.47
N GLU A 24 -7.84 -4.37 8.09
CA GLU A 24 -8.99 -5.14 7.60
C GLU A 24 -9.68 -5.91 8.75
N LEU A 25 -10.88 -6.40 8.52
CA LEU A 25 -11.54 -7.35 9.41
C LEU A 25 -10.71 -8.62 9.56
N HIS A 26 -10.47 -9.07 10.78
CA HIS A 26 -9.71 -10.29 11.03
C HIS A 26 -10.41 -11.54 10.47
N ALA A 27 -11.74 -11.51 10.38
CA ALA A 27 -12.54 -12.58 9.77
C ALA A 27 -12.41 -12.68 8.24
N ARG A 28 -11.89 -11.61 7.54
CA ARG A 28 -11.71 -11.65 6.10
C ARG A 28 -10.58 -12.60 5.72
N PRO A 29 -10.84 -13.68 4.96
CA PRO A 29 -9.82 -14.66 4.63
C PRO A 29 -8.76 -14.06 3.72
N SER A 30 -7.49 -14.28 4.05
CA SER A 30 -6.34 -13.80 3.29
C SER A 30 -5.23 -14.83 3.31
N ALA A 31 -4.57 -15.07 2.18
CA ALA A 31 -3.37 -15.87 2.10
C ALA A 31 -2.12 -15.01 2.33
N PRO A 32 -1.07 -15.56 2.96
CA PRO A 32 0.22 -14.91 3.14
C PRO A 32 0.88 -14.55 1.82
N LEU A 33 1.91 -13.68 1.92
CA LEU A 33 2.83 -13.39 0.83
C LEU A 33 3.40 -14.68 0.23
N ALA A 34 3.22 -14.84 -1.09
CA ALA A 34 3.72 -15.97 -1.87
C ALA A 34 3.89 -15.60 -3.35
N CYS A 35 4.64 -16.41 -4.11
CA CYS A 35 4.54 -16.43 -5.56
C CYS A 35 3.20 -17.06 -5.95
N TRP A 36 2.45 -16.43 -6.84
CA TRP A 36 1.14 -16.92 -7.23
C TRP A 36 1.25 -18.01 -8.31
N PRO A 37 0.73 -19.21 -8.08
CA PRO A 37 0.82 -20.30 -9.06
C PRO A 37 -0.04 -20.06 -10.30
N ASP A 38 -1.14 -19.33 -10.17
CA ASP A 38 -2.09 -18.99 -11.24
C ASP A 38 -1.78 -17.65 -11.94
N ALA A 39 -0.74 -16.93 -11.48
CA ALA A 39 -0.24 -15.68 -12.08
C ALA A 39 1.29 -15.64 -12.02
N PRO A 40 1.99 -16.37 -12.93
CA PRO A 40 3.44 -16.52 -12.89
C PRO A 40 4.18 -15.16 -12.84
N GLY A 41 5.11 -15.04 -11.89
CA GLY A 41 5.89 -13.84 -11.64
C GLY A 41 5.24 -12.87 -10.66
N VAL A 42 3.95 -12.98 -10.33
CA VAL A 42 3.32 -12.15 -9.30
C VAL A 42 3.70 -12.66 -7.91
N ILE A 43 4.16 -11.74 -7.06
CA ILE A 43 4.53 -11.99 -5.66
C ILE A 43 3.70 -11.05 -4.80
N ALA A 44 2.75 -11.58 -4.04
CA ALA A 44 1.82 -10.79 -3.22
C ALA A 44 1.14 -11.66 -2.15
N GLY A 45 0.60 -11.03 -1.12
CA GLY A 45 -0.47 -11.62 -0.33
C GLY A 45 -1.76 -11.70 -1.15
N ARG A 46 -2.75 -12.49 -0.73
CA ARG A 46 -4.00 -12.65 -1.49
C ARG A 46 -5.24 -12.46 -0.64
N ASP A 47 -6.16 -11.68 -1.11
CA ASP A 47 -7.52 -11.60 -0.58
C ASP A 47 -8.33 -12.78 -1.13
N LEU A 48 -8.65 -13.74 -0.27
CA LEU A 48 -9.32 -14.98 -0.69
C LEU A 48 -10.84 -14.80 -0.91
N GLU A 49 -11.41 -13.67 -0.48
CA GLU A 49 -12.81 -13.35 -0.73
C GLU A 49 -13.00 -12.74 -2.12
N ALA A 50 -12.13 -11.77 -2.49
CA ALA A 50 -12.23 -11.05 -3.76
C ALA A 50 -11.24 -11.52 -4.84
N GLY A 51 -10.31 -12.42 -4.51
CA GLY A 51 -9.35 -13.03 -5.42
C GLY A 51 -8.14 -12.20 -5.81
N GLY A 52 -8.15 -10.88 -5.51
CA GLY A 52 -7.07 -9.95 -5.83
C GLY A 52 -6.09 -9.71 -4.69
N THR A 53 -5.30 -8.64 -4.81
CA THR A 53 -4.36 -8.20 -3.76
C THR A 53 -4.42 -6.70 -3.52
N TRP A 54 -3.88 -6.26 -2.38
CA TRP A 54 -3.77 -4.84 -2.01
C TRP A 54 -2.42 -4.24 -2.39
N MET A 55 -1.36 -5.06 -2.46
CA MET A 55 0.01 -4.68 -2.73
C MET A 55 0.78 -5.90 -3.24
N GLY A 56 1.64 -5.70 -4.22
CA GLY A 56 2.48 -6.76 -4.73
C GLY A 56 3.49 -6.28 -5.76
N VAL A 57 4.32 -7.20 -6.20
CA VAL A 57 5.34 -6.97 -7.22
C VAL A 57 5.26 -8.03 -8.33
N ARG A 58 5.75 -7.66 -9.50
CA ARG A 58 6.12 -8.58 -10.59
C ARG A 58 7.47 -8.15 -11.14
N PRO A 59 8.54 -8.88 -10.83
CA PRO A 59 9.85 -8.64 -11.42
C PRO A 59 9.83 -8.79 -12.96
N PRO A 60 10.69 -8.03 -13.69
CA PRO A 60 11.53 -6.97 -13.15
C PRO A 60 10.80 -5.63 -13.08
N GLY A 61 10.86 -4.97 -11.90
CA GLY A 61 10.56 -3.55 -11.73
C GLY A 61 9.10 -3.13 -11.63
N ARG A 62 8.11 -4.04 -11.67
CA ARG A 62 6.71 -3.70 -11.42
C ARG A 62 6.32 -3.82 -9.96
N ALA A 63 5.61 -2.81 -9.45
CA ALA A 63 4.92 -2.86 -8.17
C ALA A 63 3.61 -2.08 -8.25
N ALA A 64 2.63 -2.48 -7.45
CA ALA A 64 1.38 -1.74 -7.32
C ALA A 64 0.81 -1.85 -5.90
N VAL A 65 0.08 -0.82 -5.50
CA VAL A 65 -0.64 -0.80 -4.22
C VAL A 65 -1.93 0.00 -4.35
N VAL A 66 -2.98 -0.47 -3.70
CA VAL A 66 -4.28 0.19 -3.67
C VAL A 66 -4.74 0.44 -2.24
N THR A 67 -5.33 1.61 -1.99
CA THR A 67 -6.08 1.92 -0.78
C THR A 67 -7.53 2.25 -1.11
N ASN A 68 -8.42 2.09 -0.14
CA ASN A 68 -9.78 2.63 -0.26
C ASN A 68 -9.82 4.11 0.12
N MET A 69 -10.83 4.82 -0.32
CA MET A 69 -11.19 6.14 0.21
C MET A 69 -12.03 5.97 1.49
N ARG A 70 -11.80 6.82 2.49
CA ARG A 70 -12.59 6.85 3.73
C ARG A 70 -13.54 8.04 3.70
N ASP A 71 -14.67 7.84 3.06
CA ASP A 71 -15.78 8.76 3.03
C ASP A 71 -17.07 7.93 2.85
N PRO A 72 -17.96 7.85 3.87
CA PRO A 72 -19.19 7.06 3.80
C PRO A 72 -20.21 7.62 2.80
N ARG A 73 -20.02 8.83 2.30
CA ARG A 73 -20.89 9.44 1.27
C ARG A 73 -20.58 8.94 -0.13
N LEU A 74 -19.40 8.33 -0.32
CA LEU A 74 -19.00 7.77 -1.62
C LEU A 74 -19.71 6.44 -1.89
N PRO A 75 -19.91 6.07 -3.16
CA PRO A 75 -20.51 4.79 -3.53
C PRO A 75 -19.77 3.59 -2.91
N HIS A 76 -20.53 2.60 -2.43
CA HIS A 76 -19.97 1.37 -1.86
C HIS A 76 -20.05 0.18 -2.82
N ASP A 77 -20.77 0.29 -3.90
CA ASP A 77 -20.89 -0.66 -5.00
C ASP A 77 -19.74 -0.54 -5.99
N GLY A 78 -19.58 -1.55 -6.83
CA GLY A 78 -18.54 -1.62 -7.85
C GLY A 78 -17.55 -2.77 -7.65
N LEU A 79 -16.63 -2.90 -8.61
CA LEU A 79 -15.62 -3.94 -8.64
C LEU A 79 -14.64 -3.81 -7.47
N SER A 80 -14.09 -4.96 -7.07
CA SER A 80 -13.05 -5.00 -6.03
C SER A 80 -11.80 -4.23 -6.47
N ARG A 81 -11.31 -3.35 -5.59
CA ARG A 81 -10.08 -2.57 -5.82
C ARG A 81 -8.85 -3.44 -6.00
N GLY A 82 -8.82 -4.62 -5.36
CA GLY A 82 -7.71 -5.56 -5.48
C GLY A 82 -7.46 -6.05 -6.90
N ARG A 83 -8.48 -5.98 -7.78
CA ARG A 83 -8.32 -6.26 -9.21
C ARG A 83 -7.42 -5.25 -9.91
N LEU A 84 -7.49 -3.97 -9.55
CA LEU A 84 -6.62 -2.93 -10.12
C LEU A 84 -5.14 -3.30 -10.00
N VAL A 85 -4.74 -3.78 -8.82
CA VAL A 85 -3.37 -4.25 -8.58
C VAL A 85 -3.07 -5.52 -9.38
N THR A 86 -3.97 -6.50 -9.33
CA THR A 86 -3.78 -7.78 -10.03
C THR A 86 -3.72 -7.60 -11.54
N ASP A 87 -4.65 -6.82 -12.11
CA ASP A 87 -4.72 -6.59 -13.55
C ASP A 87 -3.45 -5.90 -14.06
N PHE A 88 -2.90 -4.93 -13.31
CA PHE A 88 -1.63 -4.31 -13.65
C PHE A 88 -0.44 -5.27 -13.53
N LEU A 89 -0.34 -6.03 -12.44
CA LEU A 89 0.77 -6.95 -12.23
C LEU A 89 0.75 -8.12 -13.23
N CYS A 90 -0.44 -8.61 -13.61
CA CYS A 90 -0.59 -9.70 -14.59
C CYS A 90 -0.50 -9.23 -16.04
N GLY A 91 -0.78 -7.95 -16.30
CA GLY A 91 -0.80 -7.37 -17.64
C GLY A 91 0.55 -7.42 -18.34
N ALA A 92 0.54 -7.47 -19.66
CA ALA A 92 1.73 -7.38 -20.50
C ALA A 92 2.06 -5.95 -20.91
N ASP A 93 1.08 -5.05 -20.86
CA ASP A 93 1.18 -3.67 -21.32
C ASP A 93 2.05 -2.82 -20.38
N GLY A 94 2.76 -1.84 -20.95
CA GLY A 94 3.50 -0.85 -20.18
C GLY A 94 2.58 0.10 -19.42
N LEU A 95 3.13 0.82 -18.44
CA LEU A 95 2.39 1.72 -17.55
C LEU A 95 1.48 2.71 -18.32
N GLY A 96 1.99 3.34 -19.38
CA GLY A 96 1.23 4.34 -20.14
C GLY A 96 -0.02 3.77 -20.84
N ALA A 97 0.02 2.53 -21.34
CA ALA A 97 -1.16 1.87 -21.93
C ALA A 97 -2.17 1.49 -20.83
N HIS A 98 -1.69 0.94 -19.71
CA HIS A 98 -2.53 0.58 -18.58
C HIS A 98 -3.26 1.80 -17.98
N VAL A 99 -2.59 2.93 -17.84
CA VAL A 99 -3.20 4.18 -17.36
C VAL A 99 -4.30 4.67 -18.30
N LYS A 100 -4.12 4.60 -19.62
CA LYS A 100 -5.17 4.96 -20.59
C LYS A 100 -6.39 4.06 -20.47
N GLU A 101 -6.22 2.77 -20.27
CA GLU A 101 -7.32 1.83 -20.02
C GLU A 101 -8.02 2.13 -18.69
N LEU A 102 -7.23 2.40 -17.64
CA LEU A 102 -7.75 2.76 -16.33
C LEU A 102 -8.65 4.01 -16.40
N ALA A 103 -8.25 5.03 -17.14
CA ALA A 103 -9.03 6.27 -17.30
C ALA A 103 -10.46 6.00 -17.80
N THR A 104 -10.66 4.97 -18.61
CA THR A 104 -11.99 4.59 -19.15
C THR A 104 -12.77 3.65 -18.24
N SER A 105 -12.09 2.92 -17.36
CA SER A 105 -12.67 1.87 -16.52
C SER A 105 -12.78 2.21 -15.04
N ALA A 106 -12.11 3.27 -14.57
CA ALA A 106 -11.99 3.66 -13.17
C ALA A 106 -13.34 3.79 -12.43
N ALA A 107 -14.36 4.31 -13.11
CA ALA A 107 -15.71 4.48 -12.56
C ALA A 107 -16.41 3.15 -12.21
N ARG A 108 -15.93 2.02 -12.73
CA ARG A 108 -16.49 0.68 -12.44
C ARG A 108 -16.06 0.14 -11.06
N TYR A 109 -15.05 0.75 -10.46
CA TYR A 109 -14.47 0.29 -9.20
C TYR A 109 -15.00 1.10 -8.01
N ARG A 110 -15.07 0.45 -6.85
CA ARG A 110 -15.29 1.16 -5.58
C ARG A 110 -14.22 2.24 -5.42
N PRO A 111 -14.51 3.36 -4.71
CA PRO A 111 -13.57 4.46 -4.50
C PRO A 111 -12.18 3.99 -4.06
N PHE A 112 -11.14 4.42 -4.78
CA PHE A 112 -9.77 3.97 -4.57
C PHE A 112 -8.74 5.09 -4.73
N ASN A 113 -7.56 4.86 -4.14
CA ASN A 113 -6.29 5.42 -4.56
C ASN A 113 -5.38 4.27 -5.02
N LEU A 114 -4.70 4.45 -6.11
CA LEU A 114 -3.84 3.47 -6.75
C LEU A 114 -2.46 4.07 -7.04
N LEU A 115 -1.40 3.35 -6.67
CA LEU A 115 -0.03 3.65 -7.07
C LEU A 115 0.46 2.52 -7.95
N LEU A 116 1.04 2.89 -9.07
CA LEU A 116 1.63 2.01 -10.07
C LEU A 116 3.09 2.38 -10.31
N PHE A 117 3.96 1.39 -10.34
CA PHE A 117 5.39 1.56 -10.59
C PHE A 117 5.81 0.56 -11.67
N ASP A 118 6.51 1.03 -12.71
CA ASP A 118 7.06 0.19 -13.77
C ASP A 118 8.34 0.82 -14.33
N ARG A 119 9.47 0.12 -14.23
CA ARG A 119 10.76 0.38 -14.91
C ARG A 119 11.24 1.85 -14.92
N GLY A 120 11.00 2.61 -13.89
CA GLY A 120 11.46 4.00 -13.78
C GLY A 120 10.33 5.02 -13.94
N GLU A 121 9.12 4.57 -14.13
CA GLU A 121 7.91 5.40 -14.11
C GLU A 121 7.08 5.09 -12.86
N ALA A 122 6.47 6.12 -12.28
CA ALA A 122 5.54 6.00 -11.17
C ALA A 122 4.30 6.86 -11.42
N TYR A 123 3.13 6.34 -11.06
CA TYR A 123 1.85 6.97 -11.35
C TYR A 123 0.88 6.84 -10.20
N PHE A 124 0.17 7.92 -9.92
CA PHE A 124 -0.94 7.94 -8.97
C PHE A 124 -2.26 8.09 -9.72
N ALA A 125 -3.27 7.33 -9.33
CA ALA A 125 -4.64 7.48 -9.79
C ALA A 125 -5.63 7.36 -8.65
N SER A 126 -6.70 8.14 -8.70
CA SER A 126 -7.86 8.05 -7.80
C SER A 126 -9.14 8.32 -8.59
N ASN A 127 -10.24 7.66 -8.24
CA ASN A 127 -11.54 7.86 -8.88
C ASN A 127 -12.55 8.63 -8.00
N ALA A 128 -12.14 9.12 -6.83
CA ALA A 128 -13.03 9.79 -5.89
C ALA A 128 -12.27 10.78 -4.98
N PRO A 129 -12.91 11.87 -4.51
CA PRO A 129 -14.23 12.35 -4.95
C PRO A 129 -14.24 12.83 -6.40
N GLU A 130 -13.08 13.14 -6.94
CA GLU A 130 -12.80 13.53 -8.31
C GLU A 130 -11.77 12.58 -8.91
N VAL A 131 -11.82 12.39 -10.21
CA VAL A 131 -10.77 11.66 -10.93
C VAL A 131 -9.49 12.48 -10.88
N ARG A 132 -8.43 11.92 -10.30
CA ARG A 132 -7.10 12.51 -10.22
C ARG A 132 -6.09 11.49 -10.71
N GLU A 133 -5.22 11.93 -11.57
CA GLU A 133 -4.15 11.09 -12.10
C GLU A 133 -2.94 11.95 -12.47
N HIS A 134 -1.76 11.50 -12.11
CA HIS A 134 -0.51 12.15 -12.49
C HIS A 134 0.71 11.25 -12.31
N ALA A 135 1.76 11.52 -13.07
CA ALA A 135 3.07 10.92 -12.85
C ALA A 135 3.67 11.42 -11.53
N ILE A 136 4.36 10.53 -10.82
CA ILE A 136 5.01 10.84 -9.54
C ILE A 136 6.47 11.18 -9.80
N ALA A 137 6.89 12.37 -9.37
CA ALA A 137 8.29 12.80 -9.40
C ALA A 137 9.12 12.08 -8.31
N ALA A 138 10.45 12.23 -8.38
CA ALA A 138 11.32 11.74 -7.32
C ALA A 138 10.99 12.43 -5.98
N GLY A 139 10.85 11.65 -4.89
CA GLY A 139 10.45 12.19 -3.61
C GLY A 139 10.07 11.13 -2.58
N VAL A 140 9.67 11.61 -1.39
CA VAL A 140 9.12 10.79 -0.31
C VAL A 140 7.68 11.21 -0.07
N TYR A 141 6.78 10.28 -0.17
CA TYR A 141 5.33 10.47 -0.19
C TYR A 141 4.63 9.57 0.80
N GLY A 142 3.42 9.95 1.16
CA GLY A 142 2.54 9.12 1.97
C GLY A 142 1.16 8.97 1.34
N LEU A 143 0.53 7.82 1.54
CA LEU A 143 -0.83 7.54 1.09
C LEU A 143 -1.61 6.78 2.16
N SER A 144 -2.85 7.20 2.39
CA SER A 144 -3.78 6.49 3.25
C SER A 144 -5.16 6.42 2.59
N ASN A 145 -6.21 6.79 3.29
CA ASN A 145 -7.59 6.70 2.85
C ASN A 145 -8.18 8.06 2.45
N GLY A 146 -7.34 9.08 2.38
CA GLY A 146 -7.55 10.38 1.73
C GLY A 146 -6.77 10.45 0.43
N GLY A 147 -6.46 11.64 -0.05
CA GLY A 147 -5.56 11.82 -1.21
C GLY A 147 -4.09 11.53 -0.88
N LEU A 148 -3.26 11.55 -1.92
CA LEU A 148 -1.80 11.50 -1.77
C LEU A 148 -1.34 12.67 -0.89
N ASP A 149 -0.46 12.41 0.08
CA ASP A 149 0.06 13.37 1.07
C ASP A 149 -1.01 14.13 1.86
N ALA A 150 -2.21 13.54 2.04
CA ALA A 150 -3.23 14.14 2.90
C ALA A 150 -2.66 14.42 4.30
N PRO A 151 -2.99 15.58 4.95
CA PRO A 151 -2.37 16.02 6.20
C PRO A 151 -2.90 15.25 7.43
N TRP A 152 -2.88 13.93 7.36
CA TRP A 152 -3.35 13.07 8.45
C TRP A 152 -2.20 12.70 9.40
N PRO A 153 -2.42 12.68 10.72
CA PRO A 153 -1.37 12.39 11.71
C PRO A 153 -0.62 11.09 11.46
N LYS A 154 -1.35 10.00 11.14
CA LYS A 154 -0.70 8.72 10.85
C LYS A 154 0.18 8.76 9.60
N LEU A 155 -0.20 9.57 8.61
CA LEU A 155 0.56 9.72 7.38
C LEU A 155 1.86 10.50 7.63
N ALA A 156 1.78 11.56 8.42
CA ALA A 156 2.95 12.32 8.86
C ALA A 156 3.96 11.42 9.61
N ARG A 157 3.48 10.55 10.52
CA ARG A 157 4.32 9.60 11.26
C ARG A 157 4.95 8.55 10.34
N ALA A 158 4.16 7.95 9.46
CA ALA A 158 4.65 6.94 8.51
C ALA A 158 5.73 7.52 7.57
N THR A 159 5.52 8.74 7.05
CA THR A 159 6.51 9.41 6.19
C THR A 159 7.74 9.87 6.96
N ALA A 160 7.59 10.31 8.22
CA ALA A 160 8.72 10.65 9.09
C ALA A 160 9.59 9.40 9.35
N ALA A 161 9.00 8.27 9.72
CA ALA A 161 9.71 7.02 9.93
C ALA A 161 10.54 6.59 8.69
N LEU A 162 9.96 6.73 7.50
CA LEU A 162 10.69 6.44 6.26
C LEU A 162 11.83 7.44 6.01
N ARG A 163 11.62 8.74 6.23
CA ARG A 163 12.68 9.77 6.09
C ARG A 163 13.82 9.54 7.08
N ASP A 164 13.50 9.20 8.33
CA ASP A 164 14.50 8.92 9.36
C ASP A 164 15.33 7.68 8.98
N TRP A 165 14.69 6.63 8.46
CA TRP A 165 15.40 5.45 7.98
C TRP A 165 16.33 5.79 6.80
N LEU A 166 15.86 6.56 5.82
CA LEU A 166 16.66 7.01 4.67
C LEU A 166 17.87 7.86 5.11
N GLY A 167 17.66 8.77 6.07
CA GLY A 167 18.72 9.64 6.60
C GLY A 167 19.75 8.93 7.47
N ALA A 168 19.37 7.81 8.09
CA ALA A 168 20.25 7.05 8.99
C ALA A 168 21.26 6.14 8.26
N GLY A 169 21.19 6.00 6.94
CA GLY A 169 22.08 5.13 6.16
C GLY A 169 22.00 3.65 6.56
N LYS A 170 20.84 3.20 7.05
CA LYS A 170 20.63 1.83 7.52
C LYS A 170 20.59 0.85 6.35
N VAL A 171 21.09 -0.38 6.58
CA VAL A 171 21.16 -1.43 5.55
C VAL A 171 20.00 -2.41 5.68
N GLY A 172 19.47 -2.66 6.87
CA GLY A 172 18.38 -3.60 7.13
C GLY A 172 17.03 -2.92 7.27
N PHE A 173 15.94 -3.63 7.03
CA PHE A 173 14.57 -3.09 7.05
C PHE A 173 13.82 -3.30 8.38
N ALA A 174 14.44 -3.99 9.35
CA ALA A 174 13.77 -4.34 10.62
C ALA A 174 13.24 -3.10 11.35
N ASP A 175 14.08 -2.07 11.53
CA ASP A 175 13.71 -0.84 12.23
C ASP A 175 12.58 -0.08 11.50
N LEU A 176 12.57 -0.10 10.16
CA LEU A 176 11.50 0.53 9.39
C LEU A 176 10.18 -0.22 9.54
N LEU A 177 10.22 -1.56 9.52
CA LEU A 177 9.04 -2.39 9.80
C LEU A 177 8.54 -2.22 11.23
N ASP A 178 9.45 -2.06 12.21
CA ASP A 178 9.12 -1.83 13.62
C ASP A 178 8.46 -0.45 13.82
N ALA A 179 8.91 0.59 13.11
CA ALA A 179 8.31 1.91 13.14
C ALA A 179 6.85 1.92 12.64
N PHE A 180 6.46 0.95 11.80
CA PHE A 180 5.08 0.77 11.35
C PHE A 180 4.19 0.03 12.37
N ALA A 181 4.73 -0.37 13.52
CA ALA A 181 3.96 -0.87 14.67
C ALA A 181 3.50 0.23 15.65
N ASP A 182 3.64 1.53 15.30
CA ASP A 182 3.20 2.67 16.10
C ASP A 182 1.66 2.70 16.22
N ASP A 183 1.16 2.38 17.42
CA ASP A 183 -0.25 2.35 17.78
C ASP A 183 -0.72 3.63 18.51
N THR A 184 0.07 4.71 18.44
CA THR A 184 -0.24 5.98 19.09
C THR A 184 -1.47 6.63 18.47
N ILE A 185 -2.51 6.84 19.29
CA ILE A 185 -3.73 7.58 18.91
C ILE A 185 -3.40 9.06 18.77
N ALA A 186 -3.90 9.70 17.72
CA ALA A 186 -3.72 11.12 17.51
C ALA A 186 -4.68 11.94 18.40
N PRO A 187 -4.29 13.18 18.81
CA PRO A 187 -5.20 14.11 19.49
C PRO A 187 -6.41 14.46 18.61
N ASP A 188 -7.58 14.63 19.21
CA ASP A 188 -8.83 14.92 18.50
C ASP A 188 -8.72 16.12 17.55
N ALA A 189 -8.05 17.19 18.00
CA ALA A 189 -7.87 18.40 17.20
C ALA A 189 -7.05 18.20 15.91
N ALA A 190 -6.31 17.09 15.80
CA ALA A 190 -5.52 16.72 14.61
C ALA A 190 -6.22 15.68 13.73
N LEU A 191 -7.36 15.13 14.16
CA LEU A 191 -8.08 14.12 13.40
C LEU A 191 -8.76 14.73 12.17
N PRO A 192 -8.79 14.02 11.04
CA PRO A 192 -9.61 14.42 9.91
C PRO A 192 -11.09 14.23 10.22
N ASP A 193 -11.95 15.00 9.59
CA ASP A 193 -13.37 14.72 9.52
C ASP A 193 -13.70 14.09 8.17
N THR A 194 -13.79 12.77 8.14
CA THR A 194 -14.17 12.02 6.93
C THR A 194 -15.63 11.57 6.93
N GLY A 195 -16.43 12.03 7.92
CA GLY A 195 -17.84 11.68 8.07
C GLY A 195 -18.11 10.36 8.78
N VAL A 196 -17.06 9.66 9.30
CA VAL A 196 -17.24 8.38 10.04
C VAL A 196 -17.48 8.58 11.54
N GLY A 197 -17.40 9.81 12.02
CA GLY A 197 -17.55 10.20 13.43
C GLY A 197 -16.26 10.07 14.24
N ILE A 198 -16.15 10.88 15.31
CA ILE A 198 -14.91 11.10 16.07
C ILE A 198 -14.34 9.81 16.69
N ASP A 199 -15.17 8.92 17.21
CA ASP A 199 -14.70 7.68 17.84
C ASP A 199 -14.05 6.74 16.79
N ARG A 200 -14.58 6.72 15.57
CA ARG A 200 -13.98 5.96 14.49
C ARG A 200 -12.72 6.61 13.97
N GLU A 201 -12.67 7.94 13.91
CA GLU A 201 -11.44 8.67 13.55
C GLU A 201 -10.32 8.39 14.58
N ARG A 202 -10.60 8.45 15.89
CA ARG A 202 -9.63 8.06 16.94
C ARG A 202 -9.11 6.64 16.73
N GLN A 203 -10.01 5.68 16.56
CA GLN A 203 -9.66 4.26 16.37
C GLN A 203 -8.76 4.03 15.15
N LEU A 204 -8.93 4.82 14.09
CA LEU A 204 -8.24 4.68 12.80
C LEU A 204 -7.05 5.65 12.65
N SER A 205 -6.74 6.42 13.69
CA SER A 205 -5.68 7.43 13.66
C SER A 205 -4.24 6.88 13.81
N PRO A 206 -4.00 5.72 14.45
CA PRO A 206 -2.67 5.14 14.51
C PRO A 206 -2.15 4.66 13.16
N VAL A 207 -0.82 4.52 13.04
CA VAL A 207 -0.19 3.79 11.93
C VAL A 207 -0.54 2.32 12.02
N PHE A 208 -0.50 1.74 13.24
CA PHE A 208 -0.89 0.36 13.53
C PHE A 208 -2.20 0.33 14.33
N VAL A 209 -3.25 -0.21 13.74
CA VAL A 209 -4.57 -0.30 14.38
C VAL A 209 -4.68 -1.60 15.16
N ARG A 210 -4.74 -1.50 16.51
CA ARG A 210 -5.00 -2.67 17.38
C ARG A 210 -6.49 -2.82 17.65
N GLY A 211 -7.03 -3.96 17.26
CA GLY A 211 -8.44 -4.26 17.54
C GLY A 211 -8.75 -5.75 17.40
N ALA A 212 -9.75 -6.21 18.14
CA ALA A 212 -10.12 -7.63 18.17
C ALA A 212 -10.85 -8.10 16.90
N ARG A 213 -11.67 -7.23 16.28
CA ARG A 213 -12.45 -7.55 15.09
C ARG A 213 -11.88 -6.97 13.82
N TYR A 214 -11.29 -5.78 13.93
CA TYR A 214 -10.72 -4.99 12.86
C TYR A 214 -9.39 -4.40 13.31
N GLY A 215 -8.35 -4.48 12.49
CA GLY A 215 -7.04 -3.94 12.80
C GLY A 215 -6.03 -4.20 11.70
N THR A 216 -4.77 -3.84 11.96
CA THR A 216 -3.66 -4.11 11.06
C THR A 216 -3.43 -5.62 10.96
N ARG A 217 -3.55 -6.14 9.74
CA ARG A 217 -3.38 -7.56 9.41
C ARG A 217 -2.04 -7.89 8.82
N ALA A 218 -1.44 -6.93 8.14
CA ALA A 218 -0.10 -7.08 7.57
C ALA A 218 0.62 -5.74 7.53
N THR A 219 1.92 -5.77 7.79
CA THR A 219 2.89 -4.74 7.40
C THR A 219 3.71 -5.30 6.26
N THR A 220 3.67 -4.65 5.10
CA THR A 220 4.39 -5.10 3.90
C THR A 220 5.40 -4.05 3.49
N LEU A 221 6.64 -4.49 3.20
CA LEU A 221 7.70 -3.65 2.65
C LEU A 221 8.08 -4.18 1.27
N ILE A 222 8.21 -3.29 0.29
CA ILE A 222 8.76 -3.54 -1.04
C ILE A 222 10.01 -2.70 -1.21
N ALA A 223 11.13 -3.33 -1.59
CA ALA A 223 12.35 -2.66 -1.99
C ALA A 223 12.73 -3.14 -3.39
N LEU A 224 12.68 -2.24 -4.38
CA LEU A 224 13.12 -2.49 -5.76
C LEU A 224 14.37 -1.68 -6.05
N ASP A 225 15.41 -2.34 -6.55
CA ASP A 225 16.62 -1.69 -7.05
C ASP A 225 16.43 -1.08 -8.45
N CYS A 226 17.49 -0.47 -8.98
CA CYS A 226 17.45 0.17 -10.30
C CYS A 226 17.33 -0.83 -11.46
N ASP A 227 17.68 -2.09 -11.25
CA ASP A 227 17.63 -3.15 -12.25
C ASP A 227 16.30 -3.94 -12.19
N GLY A 228 15.47 -3.63 -11.19
CA GLY A 228 14.14 -4.25 -11.00
C GLY A 228 14.18 -5.54 -10.18
N GLY A 229 15.32 -5.88 -9.59
CA GLY A 229 15.47 -6.86 -8.52
C GLY A 229 15.07 -6.29 -7.17
N GLY A 230 15.15 -7.12 -6.12
CA GLY A 230 14.86 -6.65 -4.77
C GLY A 230 14.24 -7.66 -3.84
N CYS A 231 13.40 -7.16 -2.93
CA CYS A 231 12.68 -8.03 -2.00
C CYS A 231 11.30 -7.46 -1.63
N ILE A 232 10.44 -8.36 -1.20
CA ILE A 232 9.19 -8.05 -0.52
C ILE A 232 9.14 -8.79 0.80
N ILE A 233 8.76 -8.10 1.87
CA ILE A 233 8.68 -8.62 3.24
C ILE A 233 7.26 -8.38 3.74
N GLU A 234 6.64 -9.40 4.35
CA GLU A 234 5.34 -9.28 4.97
C GLU A 234 5.37 -9.81 6.39
N ARG A 235 5.05 -8.95 7.36
CA ARG A 235 4.71 -9.34 8.74
C ARG A 235 3.22 -9.45 8.88
N ARG A 236 2.71 -10.54 9.45
CA ARG A 236 1.28 -10.81 9.59
C ARG A 236 0.85 -10.72 11.04
N PHE A 237 -0.37 -10.22 11.25
CA PHE A 237 -0.95 -10.00 12.57
C PHE A 237 -2.40 -10.51 12.63
N GLY A 238 -2.72 -11.14 13.75
CA GLY A 238 -4.05 -11.54 14.14
C GLY A 238 -4.76 -10.49 15.01
N PRO A 239 -5.91 -10.86 15.62
CA PRO A 239 -6.64 -10.01 16.53
C PRO A 239 -5.73 -9.37 17.59
N SER A 240 -6.00 -8.09 17.88
CA SER A 240 -5.24 -7.29 18.85
C SER A 240 -3.75 -7.16 18.56
N GLY A 241 -3.32 -7.37 17.30
CA GLY A 241 -1.94 -7.22 16.87
C GLY A 241 -1.01 -8.38 17.26
N VAL A 242 -1.58 -9.55 17.53
CA VAL A 242 -0.77 -10.76 17.82
C VAL A 242 -0.01 -11.17 16.56
N ALA A 243 1.32 -11.29 16.67
CA ALA A 243 2.17 -11.68 15.55
C ALA A 243 1.83 -13.09 15.05
N GLN A 244 1.72 -13.25 13.73
CA GLN A 244 1.41 -14.52 13.06
C GLN A 244 2.51 -14.97 12.09
N GLY A 245 3.68 -14.34 12.15
CA GLY A 245 4.87 -14.68 11.37
C GLY A 245 5.25 -13.64 10.33
N GLU A 246 6.41 -13.88 9.73
CA GLU A 246 7.02 -13.04 8.70
C GLU A 246 7.38 -13.90 7.49
N THR A 247 7.28 -13.34 6.30
CA THR A 247 7.71 -13.95 5.04
C THR A 247 8.57 -12.95 4.29
N THR A 248 9.73 -13.36 3.84
CA THR A 248 10.62 -12.57 2.98
C THR A 248 10.86 -13.33 1.69
N LEU A 249 10.56 -12.69 0.55
CA LEU A 249 10.87 -13.21 -0.77
C LEU A 249 11.82 -12.25 -1.48
N ARG A 250 12.93 -12.79 -2.01
CA ARG A 250 13.91 -12.06 -2.79
C ARG A 250 13.80 -12.48 -4.26
N PHE A 251 14.04 -11.54 -5.15
CA PHE A 251 13.99 -11.80 -6.58
C PHE A 251 15.09 -10.98 -7.28
N GLY A 252 15.67 -11.56 -8.33
CA GLY A 252 16.63 -10.87 -9.18
C GLY A 252 15.94 -10.02 -10.26
N SER A 253 16.74 -9.22 -10.95
CA SER A 253 16.31 -8.39 -12.08
C SER A 253 15.86 -9.19 -13.32
N GLY A 254 15.94 -10.52 -13.26
CA GLY A 254 15.66 -11.43 -14.35
C GLY A 254 16.89 -11.68 -15.23
N ALA A 255 17.18 -12.94 -15.51
CA ALA A 255 18.06 -13.32 -16.63
C ALA A 255 17.27 -13.26 -17.93
#